data_1ff5969a6a1f51ef15ecaa864806e4bb
#
_entry.id   1ff5969a6a1f51ef15ecaa864806e4bb
#
_cell.length_a   1.000
_cell.length_b   1.000
_cell.length_c   1.000
_cell.angle_alpha   90.00
_cell.angle_beta   90.00
_cell.angle_gamma   90.00
#
_symmetry.space_group_name_H-M   'P 1'
#
loop_
_entity.id
_entity.type
_entity.pdbx_description
1 polymer ?
#
loop_
_entity_poly.entity_id
_entity_poly.type
_entity_poly.pdbx_seq_one_letter_code
_entity_poly.pdbx_strand_id
1 'polypeptide(L)'
;GSTNIVNLMQSPNFGQSVRTMTRALTFITDASDIDVVPPIQNGNKLNHTIGLGAMGLHTYLAKEQMEYGSEDSLDFTNIYFMLLNYWTLVESNNIARERKQVFHNFEKSAYADGTYSNC
;
A
#
# COMPACT_ATOMS: atom_id res chain seq x y z
N GLY A 1 -2.64 1.76 -7.61
CA GLY A 1 -1.29 1.58 -8.15
C GLY A 1 -0.75 0.18 -7.97
N SER A 2 0.38 -0.12 -8.60
CA SER A 2 1.03 -1.43 -8.51
C SER A 2 2.54 -1.26 -8.39
N THR A 3 3.16 -2.06 -7.51
CA THR A 3 4.60 -2.23 -7.46
C THR A 3 5.05 -3.21 -8.53
N ASN A 4 6.23 -3.01 -9.10
CA ASN A 4 6.92 -4.03 -9.87
C ASN A 4 7.90 -4.74 -8.92
N ILE A 5 7.62 -6.02 -8.61
CA ILE A 5 8.39 -6.77 -7.61
C ILE A 5 9.87 -6.86 -7.99
N VAL A 6 10.18 -7.15 -9.26
CA VAL A 6 11.58 -7.27 -9.72
C VAL A 6 12.34 -5.98 -9.48
N ASN A 7 11.75 -4.85 -9.86
CA ASN A 7 12.39 -3.54 -9.71
C ASN A 7 12.48 -3.12 -8.24
N LEU A 8 11.43 -3.37 -7.48
CA LEU A 8 11.40 -3.01 -6.06
C LEU A 8 12.41 -3.80 -5.23
N MET A 9 12.60 -5.09 -5.55
CA MET A 9 13.61 -5.93 -4.89
C MET A 9 15.04 -5.53 -5.23
N GLN A 10 15.26 -4.83 -6.34
CA GLN A 10 16.55 -4.26 -6.73
C GLN A 10 16.77 -2.84 -6.16
N SER A 11 15.75 -2.25 -5.56
CA SER A 11 15.87 -0.93 -4.96
C SER A 11 16.83 -0.96 -3.76
N PRO A 12 17.71 0.05 -3.62
CA PRO A 12 18.64 0.12 -2.49
C PRO A 12 17.91 0.32 -1.15
N ASN A 13 16.68 0.82 -1.17
CA ASN A 13 15.87 1.01 0.02
C ASN A 13 14.39 0.69 -0.28
N PHE A 14 13.99 -0.55 0.00
CA PHE A 14 12.63 -1.05 -0.19
C PHE A 14 11.59 -0.19 0.56
N GLY A 15 11.81 0.08 1.82
CA GLY A 15 10.89 0.84 2.65
C GLY A 15 10.68 2.26 2.14
N GLN A 16 11.74 2.95 1.75
CA GLN A 16 11.65 4.29 1.19
C GLN A 16 10.89 4.31 -0.13
N SER A 17 11.11 3.32 -1.00
CA SER A 17 10.40 3.22 -2.28
C SER A 17 8.90 3.00 -2.07
N VAL A 18 8.50 2.13 -1.15
CA VAL A 18 7.09 1.88 -0.82
C VAL A 18 6.44 3.12 -0.22
N ARG A 19 7.12 3.81 0.68
CA ARG A 19 6.64 5.06 1.28
C ARG A 19 6.43 6.15 0.23
N THR A 20 7.35 6.27 -0.72
CA THR A 20 7.23 7.23 -1.82
C THR A 20 6.02 6.92 -2.70
N MET A 21 5.78 5.65 -3.03
CA MET A 21 4.59 5.25 -3.80
C MET A 21 3.30 5.53 -3.06
N THR A 22 3.24 5.26 -1.76
CA THR A 22 2.08 5.55 -0.90
C THR A 22 1.77 7.05 -0.89
N ARG A 23 2.78 7.88 -0.75
CA ARG A 23 2.63 9.35 -0.77
C ARG A 23 2.19 9.84 -2.14
N ALA A 24 2.74 9.29 -3.21
CA ALA A 24 2.34 9.64 -4.58
C ALA A 24 0.87 9.30 -4.86
N LEU A 25 0.41 8.12 -4.45
CA LEU A 25 -1.00 7.72 -4.59
C LEU A 25 -1.93 8.61 -3.78
N THR A 26 -1.55 8.98 -2.58
CA THR A 26 -2.30 9.91 -1.74
C THR A 26 -2.40 11.28 -2.41
N PHE A 27 -1.30 11.78 -2.97
CA PHE A 27 -1.29 13.04 -3.71
C PHE A 27 -2.20 12.99 -4.95
N ILE A 28 -2.15 11.91 -5.72
CA ILE A 28 -3.02 11.72 -6.90
C ILE A 28 -4.49 11.70 -6.48
N THR A 29 -4.82 11.01 -5.39
CA THR A 29 -6.18 10.96 -4.85
C THR A 29 -6.68 12.34 -4.45
N ASP A 30 -5.85 13.13 -3.78
CA ASP A 30 -6.20 14.49 -3.37
C ASP A 30 -6.31 15.45 -4.56
N ALA A 31 -5.48 15.27 -5.59
CA ALA A 31 -5.49 16.10 -6.80
C ALA A 31 -6.59 15.71 -7.80
N SER A 32 -7.19 14.53 -7.65
CA SER A 32 -8.25 14.04 -8.51
C SER A 32 -9.56 14.75 -8.17
N ASP A 33 -10.00 15.63 -9.04
CA ASP A 33 -11.30 16.31 -8.96
C ASP A 33 -12.21 15.76 -10.06
N ILE A 34 -13.17 14.92 -9.67
CA ILE A 34 -14.13 14.26 -10.57
C ILE A 34 -15.50 14.89 -10.32
N ASP A 35 -15.65 16.16 -10.68
CA ASP A 35 -16.87 16.94 -10.50
C ASP A 35 -18.03 16.45 -11.35
N VAL A 36 -17.74 15.79 -12.47
CA VAL A 36 -18.74 15.24 -13.41
C VAL A 36 -19.55 14.10 -12.78
N VAL A 37 -19.02 13.42 -11.74
CA VAL A 37 -19.70 12.32 -11.05
C VAL A 37 -19.68 12.57 -9.54
N PRO A 38 -20.63 13.35 -9.01
CA PRO A 38 -20.64 13.76 -7.61
C PRO A 38 -20.51 12.63 -6.57
N PRO A 39 -21.12 11.43 -6.74
CA PRO A 39 -20.94 10.34 -5.79
C PRO A 39 -19.48 9.86 -5.69
N ILE A 40 -18.76 9.83 -6.80
CA ILE A 40 -17.34 9.43 -6.85
C ILE A 40 -16.48 10.50 -6.18
N GLN A 41 -16.74 11.78 -6.48
CA GLN A 41 -16.06 12.90 -5.87
C GLN A 41 -16.22 12.90 -4.34
N ASN A 42 -17.45 12.73 -3.87
CA ASN A 42 -17.72 12.69 -2.43
C ASN A 42 -17.09 11.50 -1.75
N GLY A 43 -17.13 10.31 -2.35
CA GLY A 43 -16.47 9.12 -1.85
C GLY A 43 -14.95 9.30 -1.75
N ASN A 44 -14.33 9.91 -2.76
CA ASN A 44 -12.91 10.20 -2.78
C ASN A 44 -12.50 11.20 -1.69
N LYS A 45 -13.25 12.30 -1.54
CA LYS A 45 -13.01 13.33 -0.51
C LYS A 45 -13.19 12.82 0.92
N LEU A 46 -14.15 11.91 1.14
CA LEU A 46 -14.42 11.36 2.47
C LEU A 46 -13.43 10.27 2.88
N ASN A 47 -13.13 9.33 1.98
CA ASN A 47 -12.42 8.11 2.36
C ASN A 47 -10.93 8.16 2.04
N HIS A 48 -10.49 8.97 1.05
CA HIS A 48 -9.09 9.04 0.60
C HIS A 48 -8.47 7.66 0.34
N THR A 49 -9.27 6.72 -0.16
CA THR A 49 -8.87 5.32 -0.33
C THR A 49 -7.84 5.19 -1.45
N ILE A 50 -6.76 4.50 -1.16
CA ILE A 50 -5.74 4.11 -2.14
C ILE A 50 -5.57 2.60 -2.15
N GLY A 51 -5.13 2.07 -3.29
CA GLY A 51 -4.77 0.67 -3.43
C GLY A 51 -3.37 0.54 -4.00
N LEU A 52 -2.52 -0.24 -3.36
CA LEU A 52 -1.17 -0.54 -3.81
C LEU A 52 -1.00 -2.05 -3.89
N GLY A 53 -0.98 -2.58 -5.10
CA GLY A 53 -0.78 -3.99 -5.38
C GLY A 53 0.65 -4.31 -5.82
N ALA A 54 0.80 -5.49 -6.41
CA ALA A 54 2.07 -5.95 -6.92
C ALA A 54 1.90 -6.70 -8.23
N MET A 55 2.88 -6.60 -9.12
CA MET A 55 2.97 -7.38 -10.34
C MET A 55 4.39 -7.90 -10.56
N GLY A 56 4.51 -8.94 -11.38
CA GLY A 56 5.81 -9.54 -11.68
C GLY A 56 6.27 -10.59 -10.66
N LEU A 57 5.37 -11.10 -9.81
CA LEU A 57 5.71 -12.14 -8.83
C LEU A 57 6.30 -13.38 -9.53
N HIS A 58 5.61 -13.92 -10.52
CA HIS A 58 6.09 -15.10 -11.25
C HIS A 58 7.43 -14.85 -11.93
N THR A 59 7.63 -13.66 -12.53
CA THR A 59 8.89 -13.26 -13.14
C THR A 59 10.03 -13.23 -12.12
N TYR A 60 9.76 -12.66 -10.94
CA TYR A 60 10.75 -12.62 -9.86
C TYR A 60 11.11 -14.02 -9.37
N LEU A 61 10.11 -14.87 -9.12
CA LEU A 61 10.35 -16.26 -8.68
C LEU A 61 11.16 -17.04 -9.71
N ALA A 62 10.84 -16.91 -11.01
CA ALA A 62 11.60 -17.55 -12.08
C ALA A 62 13.05 -17.06 -12.13
N LYS A 63 13.28 -15.75 -11.96
CA LYS A 63 14.62 -15.16 -11.91
C LYS A 63 15.44 -15.66 -10.74
N GLU A 64 14.83 -15.86 -9.59
CA GLU A 64 15.47 -16.40 -8.38
C GLU A 64 15.46 -17.94 -8.33
N GLN A 65 15.01 -18.59 -9.40
CA GLN A 65 14.94 -20.07 -9.52
C GLN A 65 14.07 -20.72 -8.44
N MET A 66 13.03 -20.04 -8.00
CA MET A 66 12.00 -20.57 -7.11
C MET A 66 10.82 -21.11 -7.91
N GLU A 67 10.41 -22.34 -7.62
CA GLU A 67 9.21 -22.92 -8.21
C GLU A 67 7.96 -22.25 -7.65
N TYR A 68 7.03 -21.87 -8.54
CA TYR A 68 5.76 -21.28 -8.13
C TYR A 68 4.95 -22.24 -7.29
N GLY A 69 4.54 -21.84 -6.10
CA GLY A 69 3.83 -22.68 -5.14
C GLY A 69 4.72 -23.53 -4.25
N SER A 70 6.07 -23.45 -4.40
CA SER A 70 7.01 -24.06 -3.48
C SER A 70 6.98 -23.36 -2.11
N GLU A 71 7.51 -24.02 -1.09
CA GLU A 71 7.61 -23.46 0.26
C GLU A 71 8.40 -22.13 0.26
N ASP A 72 9.55 -22.08 -0.42
CA ASP A 72 10.35 -20.85 -0.56
C ASP A 72 9.57 -19.72 -1.24
N SER A 73 8.77 -20.03 -2.27
CA SER A 73 7.96 -19.02 -2.96
C SER A 73 6.83 -18.49 -2.08
N LEU A 74 6.24 -19.34 -1.25
CA LEU A 74 5.21 -18.93 -0.29
C LEU A 74 5.79 -18.04 0.79
N ASP A 75 6.94 -18.40 1.33
CA ASP A 75 7.65 -17.62 2.34
C ASP A 75 8.04 -16.24 1.80
N PHE A 76 8.63 -16.20 0.61
CA PHE A 76 8.93 -14.93 -0.06
C PHE A 76 7.69 -14.07 -0.23
N THR A 77 6.61 -14.64 -0.73
CA THR A 77 5.35 -13.92 -0.98
C THR A 77 4.78 -13.34 0.32
N ASN A 78 4.74 -14.14 1.38
CA ASN A 78 4.27 -13.70 2.70
C ASN A 78 5.10 -12.54 3.23
N ILE A 79 6.42 -12.65 3.20
CA ILE A 79 7.33 -11.62 3.67
C ILE A 79 7.20 -10.34 2.84
N TYR A 80 7.13 -10.47 1.51
CA TYR A 80 6.98 -9.33 0.61
C TYR A 80 5.71 -8.52 0.93
N PHE A 81 4.56 -9.18 1.00
CA PHE A 81 3.29 -8.50 1.27
C PHE A 81 3.18 -7.99 2.70
N MET A 82 3.78 -8.67 3.66
CA MET A 82 3.88 -8.17 5.03
C MET A 82 4.67 -6.87 5.11
N LEU A 83 5.83 -6.80 4.44
CA LEU A 83 6.66 -5.60 4.40
C LEU A 83 5.99 -4.47 3.59
N LEU A 84 5.33 -4.80 2.48
CA LEU A 84 4.56 -3.84 1.70
C LEU A 84 3.46 -3.20 2.55
N ASN A 85 2.70 -4.01 3.27
CA ASN A 85 1.66 -3.55 4.17
C ASN A 85 2.23 -2.69 5.31
N TYR A 86 3.30 -3.13 5.93
CA TYR A 86 3.97 -2.39 7.01
C TYR A 86 4.38 -0.99 6.57
N TRP A 87 5.10 -0.87 5.47
CA TRP A 87 5.61 0.43 5.01
C TRP A 87 4.51 1.35 4.48
N THR A 88 3.45 0.81 3.87
CA THR A 88 2.28 1.60 3.49
C THR A 88 1.57 2.17 4.71
N LEU A 89 1.42 1.39 5.77
CA LEU A 89 0.80 1.85 7.02
C LEU A 89 1.67 2.88 7.74
N VAL A 90 2.99 2.69 7.78
CA VAL A 90 3.93 3.67 8.34
C VAL A 90 3.78 5.01 7.64
N GLU A 91 3.76 5.02 6.31
CA GLU A 91 3.62 6.28 5.57
C GLU A 91 2.23 6.89 5.67
N SER A 92 1.18 6.08 5.67
CA SER A 92 -0.19 6.54 5.91
C SER A 92 -0.31 7.23 7.28
N ASN A 93 0.30 6.66 8.31
CA ASN A 93 0.35 7.26 9.64
C ASN A 93 1.13 8.58 9.65
N ASN A 94 2.28 8.64 8.95
CA ASN A 94 3.06 9.87 8.83
C ASN A 94 2.25 10.99 8.17
N ILE A 95 1.55 10.68 7.07
CA ILE A 95 0.68 11.64 6.36
C ILE A 95 -0.45 12.13 7.28
N ALA A 96 -1.11 11.23 8.00
CA ALA A 96 -2.17 11.59 8.94
C ALA A 96 -1.66 12.53 10.04
N ARG A 97 -0.46 12.28 10.57
CA ARG A 97 0.20 13.13 11.56
C ARG A 97 0.56 14.51 11.02
N GLU A 98 1.12 14.57 9.81
CA GLU A 98 1.46 15.83 9.14
C GLU A 98 0.23 16.70 8.88
N ARG A 99 -0.87 16.07 8.45
CA ARG A 99 -2.14 16.73 8.15
C ARG A 99 -2.99 16.98 9.38
N LYS A 100 -2.66 16.37 10.51
CA LYS A 100 -3.49 16.33 11.73
C LYS A 100 -4.93 15.90 11.46
N GLN A 101 -5.09 14.92 10.58
CA GLN A 101 -6.36 14.44 10.09
C GLN A 101 -6.30 12.93 9.83
N VAL A 102 -7.37 12.23 10.17
CA VAL A 102 -7.60 10.81 9.84
C VAL A 102 -8.76 10.68 8.87
N PHE A 103 -8.91 9.51 8.24
CA PHE A 103 -10.04 9.28 7.34
C PHE A 103 -11.37 9.23 8.11
N HIS A 104 -12.48 9.50 7.40
CA HIS A 104 -13.80 9.74 7.99
C HIS A 104 -14.29 8.67 8.98
N ASN A 105 -14.04 7.40 8.69
CA ASN A 105 -14.48 6.29 9.54
C ASN A 105 -13.37 5.71 10.43
N PHE A 106 -12.31 6.45 10.71
CA PHE A 106 -11.15 5.96 11.47
C PHE A 106 -11.56 5.37 12.82
N GLU A 107 -12.42 6.06 13.59
CA GLU A 107 -12.85 5.63 14.93
C GLU A 107 -13.57 4.27 14.94
N LYS A 108 -14.17 3.89 13.82
CA LYS A 108 -14.87 2.61 13.64
C LYS A 108 -13.99 1.53 13.04
N SER A 109 -12.71 1.82 12.80
CA SER A 109 -11.79 0.91 12.14
C SER A 109 -10.98 0.09 13.13
N ALA A 110 -10.48 -1.05 12.68
CA ALA A 110 -9.54 -1.89 13.42
C ALA A 110 -8.20 -1.19 13.73
N TYR A 111 -7.91 -0.08 13.09
CA TYR A 111 -6.73 0.74 13.40
C TYR A 111 -6.92 1.54 14.70
N ALA A 112 -8.13 2.04 14.96
CA ALA A 112 -8.41 2.85 16.14
C ALA A 112 -8.40 2.04 17.43
N ASP A 113 -8.95 0.81 17.40
CA ASP A 113 -9.04 -0.07 18.57
C ASP A 113 -7.83 -1.00 18.74
N GLY A 114 -6.90 -0.98 17.79
CA GLY A 114 -5.66 -1.76 17.81
C GLY A 114 -5.83 -3.24 17.42
N THR A 115 -7.02 -3.68 17.03
CA THR A 115 -7.24 -5.08 16.63
C THR A 115 -6.48 -5.46 15.37
N TYR A 116 -6.22 -4.51 14.47
CA TYR A 116 -5.42 -4.73 13.28
C TYR A 116 -3.98 -5.17 13.60
N SER A 117 -3.41 -4.68 14.70
CA SER A 117 -2.04 -5.02 15.10
C SER A 117 -1.90 -6.42 15.69
N ASN A 118 -3.02 -7.07 16.00
CA ASN A 118 -3.07 -8.39 16.62
C ASN A 118 -3.32 -9.51 15.60
N CYS A 119 -3.39 -9.17 14.32
CA CYS A 119 -3.60 -10.14 13.23
C CYS A 119 -2.29 -10.79 12.77
#